data_b0982b1abb1bd7f0ac0d152b039c9209
#
_entry.id   b0982b1abb1bd7f0ac0d152b039c9209
#
_cell.length_a   1.000
_cell.length_b   1.000
_cell.length_c   1.000
_cell.angle_alpha   90.00
_cell.angle_beta   90.00
_cell.angle_gamma   90.00
#
_symmetry.space_group_name_H-M   'P 1'
#
loop_
_entity.id
_entity.type
_entity.pdbx_description
1 polymer ?
#
loop_
_entity_poly.entity_id
_entity_poly.type
_entity_poly.pdbx_seq_one_letter_code
_entity_poly.pdbx_strand_id
1 'polypeptide(L)'
;MKRSALMMAVAVCLLIFSGCGGTVDITPIREAVANAPEQAHGSFTANIRFGDELATLLFSMGSFDADYEKNTLSAEMTRTVLASAAKVELEYDGTTCTTIIDGEEHTGEMSPEALFGSLLYARPAVPDEGSRISASLSADGLYTVKCKNPDSNALFSLLGDDIYSIAYINVPRKDKMYCEDAVFTYRIKDGAISDYSLAFTAHLFDTPPYVPGKDVDESGYELELFVEFNVSYRY
;
A
#
# COMPACT_ATOMS: atom_id res chain seq x y z
N MET A 1 -12.22 54.93 -7.83
CA MET A 1 -12.06 54.09 -6.64
C MET A 1 -12.44 52.61 -6.86
N LYS A 2 -13.33 52.22 -7.80
CA LYS A 2 -13.73 50.78 -8.03
C LYS A 2 -12.70 49.91 -8.76
N ARG A 3 -11.79 50.52 -9.55
CA ARG A 3 -10.77 49.73 -10.32
C ARG A 3 -9.58 49.28 -9.43
N SER A 4 -9.24 50.04 -8.38
CA SER A 4 -8.14 49.69 -7.46
C SER A 4 -8.51 48.54 -6.52
N ALA A 5 -9.78 48.42 -6.13
CA ALA A 5 -10.26 47.33 -5.29
C ALA A 5 -10.29 45.99 -6.06
N LEU A 6 -10.62 46.04 -7.35
CA LEU A 6 -10.63 44.84 -8.20
C LEU A 6 -9.21 44.30 -8.48
N MET A 7 -8.23 45.21 -8.70
CA MET A 7 -6.83 44.80 -8.85
C MET A 7 -6.23 44.23 -7.55
N MET A 8 -6.62 44.74 -6.38
CA MET A 8 -6.15 44.21 -5.10
C MET A 8 -6.76 42.83 -4.81
N ALA A 9 -8.04 42.61 -5.17
CA ALA A 9 -8.68 41.30 -5.03
C ALA A 9 -8.05 40.23 -5.94
N VAL A 10 -7.72 40.58 -7.20
CA VAL A 10 -7.02 39.71 -8.11
C VAL A 10 -5.60 39.39 -7.66
N ALA A 11 -4.86 40.40 -7.11
CA ALA A 11 -3.53 40.16 -6.56
C ALA A 11 -3.54 39.24 -5.31
N VAL A 12 -4.55 39.41 -4.44
CA VAL A 12 -4.73 38.55 -3.26
C VAL A 12 -5.10 37.10 -3.70
N CYS A 13 -5.98 36.94 -4.70
CA CYS A 13 -6.28 35.62 -5.24
C CYS A 13 -5.06 34.97 -5.91
N LEU A 14 -4.21 35.74 -6.62
CA LEU A 14 -2.98 35.22 -7.22
C LEU A 14 -1.93 34.85 -6.15
N LEU A 15 -1.90 35.53 -5.02
CA LEU A 15 -1.03 35.18 -3.89
C LEU A 15 -1.49 33.91 -3.13
N ILE A 16 -2.79 33.60 -3.19
CA ILE A 16 -3.32 32.36 -2.60
C ILE A 16 -3.02 31.17 -3.51
N PHE A 17 -2.89 31.38 -4.83
CA PHE A 17 -2.53 30.33 -5.80
C PHE A 17 -1.02 30.22 -6.10
N SER A 18 -0.22 31.21 -5.71
CA SER A 18 1.24 31.10 -5.67
C SER A 18 1.69 30.50 -4.34
N GLY A 19 1.03 29.41 -3.90
CA GLY A 19 1.55 28.55 -2.88
C GLY A 19 2.92 28.08 -3.37
N CYS A 20 3.96 28.58 -2.74
CA CYS A 20 5.34 28.15 -2.90
C CYS A 20 5.34 26.63 -2.98
N GLY A 21 5.86 26.07 -4.07
CA GLY A 21 6.18 24.66 -4.18
C GLY A 21 7.35 24.29 -3.27
N GLY A 22 7.25 24.60 -1.99
CA GLY A 22 8.07 24.02 -0.94
C GLY A 22 7.54 22.61 -0.68
N THR A 23 8.42 21.63 -0.71
CA THR A 23 8.10 20.28 -0.24
C THR A 23 7.58 20.38 1.19
N VAL A 24 6.36 19.92 1.42
CA VAL A 24 5.81 19.86 2.78
C VAL A 24 6.70 18.94 3.60
N ASP A 25 7.00 19.35 4.84
CA ASP A 25 7.76 18.55 5.78
C ASP A 25 6.97 17.28 6.15
N ILE A 26 7.57 16.11 5.99
CA ILE A 26 7.00 14.81 6.36
C ILE A 26 7.44 14.30 7.73
N THR A 27 8.22 15.11 8.48
CA THR A 27 8.62 14.79 9.86
C THR A 27 7.43 14.44 10.74
N PRO A 28 6.27 15.14 10.69
CA PRO A 28 5.11 14.77 11.48
C PRO A 28 4.58 13.36 11.19
N ILE A 29 4.67 12.91 9.93
CA ILE A 29 4.27 11.54 9.55
C ILE A 29 5.23 10.54 10.20
N ARG A 30 6.55 10.77 10.09
CA ARG A 30 7.57 9.88 10.67
C ARG A 30 7.44 9.78 12.18
N GLU A 31 7.23 10.92 12.84
CA GLU A 31 7.00 10.97 14.29
C GLU A 31 5.73 10.22 14.69
N ALA A 32 4.62 10.39 13.96
CA ALA A 32 3.37 9.71 14.24
C ALA A 32 3.48 8.19 14.04
N VAL A 33 4.26 7.71 13.07
CA VAL A 33 4.52 6.28 12.87
C VAL A 33 5.48 5.74 13.93
N ALA A 34 6.54 6.48 14.28
CA ALA A 34 7.52 6.08 15.30
C ALA A 34 6.92 6.02 16.72
N ASN A 35 5.96 6.93 17.00
CA ASN A 35 5.28 7.04 18.29
C ASN A 35 3.90 6.37 18.26
N ALA A 36 3.67 5.42 17.35
CA ALA A 36 2.41 4.68 17.29
C ALA A 36 2.12 4.03 18.66
N PRO A 37 0.86 4.06 19.13
CA PRO A 37 0.47 3.40 20.37
C PRO A 37 0.83 1.92 20.37
N GLU A 38 1.03 1.35 21.56
CA GLU A 38 1.37 -0.07 21.75
C GLU A 38 0.27 -1.00 21.23
N GLN A 39 -0.95 -0.55 21.21
CA GLN A 39 -2.11 -1.30 20.74
C GLN A 39 -2.84 -0.54 19.63
N ALA A 40 -3.25 -1.25 18.60
CA ALA A 40 -4.06 -0.72 17.50
C ALA A 40 -5.18 -1.69 17.14
N HIS A 41 -6.37 -1.13 16.94
CA HIS A 41 -7.50 -1.80 16.34
C HIS A 41 -7.77 -1.13 14.99
N GLY A 42 -8.20 -1.87 14.00
CA GLY A 42 -8.41 -1.22 12.72
C GLY A 42 -9.27 -2.02 11.75
N SER A 43 -9.56 -1.36 10.64
CA SER A 43 -10.16 -1.98 9.47
C SER A 43 -9.34 -1.64 8.23
N PHE A 44 -9.33 -2.53 7.26
CA PHE A 44 -8.58 -2.34 6.03
C PHE A 44 -9.35 -2.82 4.81
N THR A 45 -8.95 -2.29 3.65
CA THR A 45 -9.27 -2.82 2.34
C THR A 45 -8.02 -2.91 1.50
N ALA A 46 -7.90 -3.98 0.70
CA ALA A 46 -6.89 -4.14 -0.33
C ALA A 46 -7.58 -4.45 -1.65
N ASN A 47 -7.20 -3.74 -2.70
CA ASN A 47 -7.76 -3.92 -4.03
C ASN A 47 -6.63 -3.98 -5.06
N ILE A 48 -6.58 -5.08 -5.82
CA ILE A 48 -5.65 -5.27 -6.92
C ILE A 48 -6.47 -5.47 -8.19
N ARG A 49 -6.20 -4.65 -9.19
CA ARG A 49 -6.92 -4.65 -10.47
C ARG A 49 -5.94 -4.82 -11.63
N PHE A 50 -6.40 -5.44 -12.71
CA PHE A 50 -5.67 -5.47 -13.97
C PHE A 50 -5.70 -4.08 -14.64
N GLY A 51 -4.56 -3.57 -15.04
CA GLY A 51 -4.33 -2.41 -15.88
C GLY A 51 -5.50 -1.44 -16.04
N ASP A 52 -5.80 -1.04 -17.26
CA ASP A 52 -6.93 -0.18 -17.59
C ASP A 52 -8.30 -0.87 -17.48
N GLU A 53 -8.33 -2.18 -17.28
CA GLU A 53 -9.56 -2.92 -17.09
C GLU A 53 -10.06 -2.75 -15.66
N LEU A 54 -11.36 -2.52 -15.49
CA LEU A 54 -12.01 -2.42 -14.19
C LEU A 54 -12.10 -3.79 -13.47
N ALA A 55 -11.50 -4.83 -14.04
CA ALA A 55 -11.55 -6.17 -13.49
C ALA A 55 -10.69 -6.27 -12.22
N THR A 56 -11.32 -6.61 -11.11
CA THR A 56 -10.65 -6.87 -9.84
C THR A 56 -10.03 -8.26 -9.88
N LEU A 57 -8.72 -8.33 -9.65
CA LEU A 57 -7.98 -9.56 -9.51
C LEU A 57 -8.09 -10.09 -8.08
N LEU A 58 -7.87 -9.22 -7.09
CA LEU A 58 -7.96 -9.51 -5.68
C LEU A 58 -8.63 -8.36 -4.95
N PHE A 59 -9.59 -8.67 -4.11
CA PHE A 59 -10.17 -7.74 -3.15
C PHE A 59 -10.17 -8.38 -1.76
N SER A 60 -9.67 -7.67 -0.76
CA SER A 60 -9.74 -8.08 0.64
C SER A 60 -10.30 -6.95 1.48
N MET A 61 -11.13 -7.29 2.45
CA MET A 61 -11.60 -6.36 3.47
C MET A 61 -11.70 -7.06 4.82
N GLY A 62 -11.32 -6.37 5.86
CA GLY A 62 -11.33 -6.97 7.18
C GLY A 62 -11.03 -6.00 8.30
N SER A 63 -10.87 -6.57 9.49
CA SER A 63 -10.47 -5.90 10.71
C SER A 63 -9.29 -6.61 11.34
N PHE A 64 -8.57 -5.90 12.21
CA PHE A 64 -7.44 -6.44 12.93
C PHE A 64 -7.32 -5.82 14.32
N ASP A 65 -6.68 -6.56 15.21
CA ASP A 65 -6.24 -6.17 16.55
C ASP A 65 -4.76 -6.51 16.69
N ALA A 66 -3.93 -5.51 17.01
CA ALA A 66 -2.50 -5.65 17.16
C ALA A 66 -2.04 -5.17 18.54
N ASP A 67 -1.16 -5.91 19.19
CA ASP A 67 -0.42 -5.49 20.38
C ASP A 67 1.08 -5.55 20.04
N TYR A 68 1.66 -4.39 19.78
CA TYR A 68 3.05 -4.27 19.32
C TYR A 68 4.06 -4.54 20.44
N GLU A 69 3.69 -4.34 21.71
CA GLU A 69 4.54 -4.67 22.86
C GLU A 69 4.68 -6.19 23.02
N LYS A 70 3.58 -6.92 22.91
CA LYS A 70 3.56 -8.38 22.99
C LYS A 70 3.87 -9.06 21.67
N ASN A 71 3.97 -8.30 20.57
CA ASN A 71 4.10 -8.82 19.21
C ASN A 71 2.98 -9.80 18.84
N THR A 72 1.74 -9.49 19.20
CA THR A 72 0.58 -10.31 18.82
C THR A 72 -0.31 -9.60 17.82
N LEU A 73 -0.98 -10.37 16.97
CA LEU A 73 -1.91 -9.87 15.97
C LEU A 73 -3.04 -10.87 15.78
N SER A 74 -4.26 -10.39 15.73
CA SER A 74 -5.39 -11.13 15.18
C SER A 74 -6.04 -10.35 14.02
N ALA A 75 -6.50 -11.03 13.01
CA ALA A 75 -7.23 -10.41 11.90
C ALA A 75 -8.30 -11.35 11.35
N GLU A 76 -9.43 -10.76 10.98
CA GLU A 76 -10.48 -11.43 10.23
C GLU A 76 -10.73 -10.70 8.93
N MET A 77 -10.77 -11.40 7.81
CA MET A 77 -11.01 -10.79 6.51
C MET A 77 -11.83 -11.69 5.58
N THR A 78 -12.52 -11.05 4.66
CA THR A 78 -13.02 -11.69 3.45
C THR A 78 -12.06 -11.37 2.32
N ARG A 79 -11.53 -12.39 1.67
CA ARG A 79 -10.64 -12.30 0.50
C ARG A 79 -11.39 -12.82 -0.72
N THR A 80 -11.47 -12.03 -1.77
CA THR A 80 -12.05 -12.42 -3.05
C THR A 80 -10.96 -12.42 -4.10
N VAL A 81 -10.72 -13.55 -4.73
CA VAL A 81 -9.79 -13.71 -5.86
C VAL A 81 -10.65 -14.01 -7.09
N LEU A 82 -10.60 -13.12 -8.09
CA LEU A 82 -11.50 -13.15 -9.25
C LEU A 82 -12.97 -13.21 -8.81
N ALA A 83 -13.59 -14.38 -8.89
CA ALA A 83 -15.00 -14.57 -8.50
C ALA A 83 -15.17 -15.48 -7.27
N SER A 84 -14.08 -15.95 -6.65
CA SER A 84 -14.12 -16.85 -5.49
C SER A 84 -13.84 -16.06 -4.22
N ALA A 85 -14.75 -16.09 -3.25
CA ALA A 85 -14.59 -15.48 -1.95
C ALA A 85 -14.23 -16.55 -0.91
N ALA A 86 -13.29 -16.21 -0.02
CA ALA A 86 -12.89 -17.03 1.11
C ALA A 86 -12.92 -16.19 2.40
N LYS A 87 -13.29 -16.81 3.53
CA LYS A 87 -13.08 -16.24 4.85
C LYS A 87 -11.66 -16.60 5.30
N VAL A 88 -10.90 -15.61 5.73
CA VAL A 88 -9.54 -15.79 6.24
C VAL A 88 -9.47 -15.22 7.65
N GLU A 89 -8.99 -16.05 8.58
CA GLU A 89 -8.67 -15.65 9.94
C GLU A 89 -7.15 -15.82 10.13
N LEU A 90 -6.52 -14.85 10.79
CA LEU A 90 -5.08 -14.85 11.07
C LEU A 90 -4.87 -14.59 12.56
N GLU A 91 -4.10 -15.46 13.20
CA GLU A 91 -3.67 -15.33 14.59
C GLU A 91 -2.14 -15.43 14.66
N TYR A 92 -1.52 -14.52 15.39
CA TYR A 92 -0.09 -14.51 15.61
C TYR A 92 0.23 -14.29 17.11
N ASP A 93 1.00 -15.19 17.69
CA ASP A 93 1.31 -15.20 19.12
C ASP A 93 2.69 -14.64 19.51
N GLY A 94 3.41 -14.05 18.54
CA GLY A 94 4.78 -13.55 18.70
C GLY A 94 5.85 -14.46 18.07
N THR A 95 5.50 -15.68 17.71
CA THR A 95 6.39 -16.67 17.08
C THR A 95 5.73 -17.46 15.97
N THR A 96 4.47 -17.81 16.17
CA THR A 96 3.71 -18.69 15.28
C THR A 96 2.57 -17.91 14.64
N CYS A 97 2.50 -17.97 13.32
CA CYS A 97 1.39 -17.44 12.55
C CYS A 97 0.48 -18.61 12.15
N THR A 98 -0.77 -18.55 12.58
CA THR A 98 -1.84 -19.48 12.17
C THR A 98 -2.79 -18.74 11.27
N THR A 99 -3.01 -19.31 10.08
CA THR A 99 -3.99 -18.79 9.10
C THR A 99 -5.04 -19.85 8.86
N ILE A 100 -6.32 -19.50 8.99
CA ILE A 100 -7.45 -20.37 8.72
C ILE A 100 -8.16 -19.83 7.47
N ILE A 101 -8.22 -20.63 6.41
CA ILE A 101 -8.88 -20.28 5.14
C ILE A 101 -10.04 -21.26 4.93
N ASP A 102 -11.28 -20.75 4.98
CA ASP A 102 -12.51 -21.55 4.86
C ASP A 102 -12.55 -22.78 5.79
N GLY A 103 -11.90 -22.67 6.97
CA GLY A 103 -11.83 -23.70 7.99
C GLY A 103 -10.62 -24.66 7.84
N GLU A 104 -9.76 -24.49 6.85
CA GLU A 104 -8.48 -25.19 6.74
C GLU A 104 -7.37 -24.40 7.43
N GLU A 105 -6.69 -25.01 8.40
CA GLU A 105 -5.65 -24.40 9.21
C GLU A 105 -4.26 -24.60 8.60
N HIS A 106 -3.51 -23.51 8.51
CA HIS A 106 -2.11 -23.47 8.10
C HIS A 106 -1.29 -22.76 9.18
N THR A 107 -0.27 -23.40 9.70
CA THR A 107 0.57 -22.85 10.77
C THR A 107 2.03 -22.80 10.31
N GLY A 108 2.73 -21.70 10.64
CA GLY A 108 4.15 -21.52 10.34
C GLY A 108 4.83 -20.61 11.35
N GLU A 109 6.14 -20.81 11.54
CA GLU A 109 6.96 -19.90 12.34
C GLU A 109 7.31 -18.66 11.52
N MET A 110 7.21 -17.48 12.14
CA MET A 110 7.52 -16.20 11.53
C MET A 110 8.02 -15.21 12.58
N SER A 111 9.03 -14.40 12.25
CA SER A 111 9.45 -13.33 13.16
C SER A 111 8.46 -12.16 13.15
N PRO A 112 8.37 -11.37 14.23
CA PRO A 112 7.50 -10.19 14.28
C PRO A 112 7.81 -9.20 13.14
N GLU A 113 9.09 -8.98 12.82
CA GLU A 113 9.52 -8.08 11.77
C GLU A 113 9.04 -8.56 10.39
N ALA A 114 9.11 -9.86 10.13
CA ALA A 114 8.65 -10.45 8.88
C ALA A 114 7.13 -10.33 8.75
N LEU A 115 6.38 -10.65 9.82
CA LEU A 115 4.93 -10.56 9.81
C LEU A 115 4.46 -9.11 9.65
N PHE A 116 4.85 -8.21 10.57
CA PHE A 116 4.39 -6.82 10.55
C PHE A 116 4.91 -6.05 9.31
N GLY A 117 6.06 -6.46 8.76
CA GLY A 117 6.59 -5.91 7.51
C GLY A 117 5.82 -6.35 6.27
N SER A 118 5.17 -7.53 6.30
CA SER A 118 4.37 -8.04 5.18
C SER A 118 2.90 -7.60 5.22
N LEU A 119 2.42 -7.11 6.35
CA LEU A 119 1.02 -6.73 6.56
C LEU A 119 0.88 -5.21 6.63
N LEU A 120 0.58 -4.58 5.49
CA LEU A 120 0.39 -3.12 5.40
C LEU A 120 -0.65 -2.56 6.36
N TYR A 121 -1.66 -3.36 6.70
CA TYR A 121 -2.68 -2.92 7.64
C TYR A 121 -2.19 -2.91 9.09
N ALA A 122 -1.17 -3.68 9.43
CA ALA A 122 -0.67 -3.71 10.79
C ALA A 122 0.18 -2.47 11.13
N ARG A 123 1.00 -1.96 10.19
CA ARG A 123 1.77 -0.73 10.39
C ARG A 123 1.81 0.11 9.12
N PRO A 124 1.62 1.45 9.22
CA PRO A 124 1.76 2.34 8.07
C PRO A 124 3.21 2.34 7.56
N ALA A 125 3.37 2.14 6.24
CA ALA A 125 4.67 2.34 5.61
C ALA A 125 4.96 3.83 5.42
N VAL A 126 6.24 4.21 5.46
CA VAL A 126 6.70 5.58 5.17
C VAL A 126 7.69 5.49 4.01
N PRO A 127 7.59 6.38 3.00
CA PRO A 127 8.54 6.40 1.90
C PRO A 127 9.99 6.56 2.39
N ASP A 128 10.90 5.83 1.79
CA ASP A 128 12.33 5.87 2.09
C ASP A 128 12.93 7.25 1.77
N GLU A 129 13.94 7.66 2.55
CA GLU A 129 14.64 8.95 2.38
C GLU A 129 15.37 9.08 1.04
N GLY A 130 15.77 7.95 0.45
CA GLY A 130 16.42 7.89 -0.86
C GLY A 130 15.47 8.12 -2.05
N SER A 131 14.17 8.04 -1.84
CA SER A 131 13.17 8.20 -2.88
C SER A 131 12.95 9.67 -3.23
N ARG A 132 12.73 9.96 -4.52
CA ARG A 132 12.28 11.30 -4.95
C ARG A 132 10.82 11.49 -4.56
N ILE A 133 10.61 12.10 -3.40
CA ILE A 133 9.29 12.37 -2.88
C ILE A 133 8.85 13.81 -3.14
N SER A 134 7.54 14.01 -3.31
CA SER A 134 6.87 15.29 -3.21
C SER A 134 5.71 15.15 -2.24
N ALA A 135 5.58 16.09 -1.31
CA ALA A 135 4.55 16.04 -0.29
C ALA A 135 3.65 17.27 -0.36
N SER A 136 2.38 17.09 -0.05
CA SER A 136 1.39 18.15 0.11
C SER A 136 0.51 17.88 1.32
N LEU A 137 0.00 18.95 1.92
CA LEU A 137 -0.96 18.90 3.02
C LEU A 137 -2.21 19.67 2.60
N SER A 138 -3.35 19.01 2.62
CA SER A 138 -4.63 19.63 2.32
C SER A 138 -5.19 20.41 3.51
N ALA A 139 -6.18 21.28 3.28
CA ALA A 139 -6.80 22.11 4.31
C ALA A 139 -7.54 21.26 5.37
N ASP A 140 -7.96 20.04 5.06
CA ASP A 140 -8.60 19.10 5.96
C ASP A 140 -7.61 18.17 6.70
N GLY A 141 -6.30 18.47 6.60
CA GLY A 141 -5.26 17.77 7.35
C GLY A 141 -4.80 16.44 6.74
N LEU A 142 -5.08 16.18 5.45
CA LEU A 142 -4.60 14.99 4.76
C LEU A 142 -3.22 15.26 4.13
N TYR A 143 -2.22 14.52 4.56
CA TYR A 143 -0.93 14.47 3.90
C TYR A 143 -1.00 13.55 2.68
N THR A 144 -0.45 14.00 1.56
CA THR A 144 -0.26 13.18 0.36
C THR A 144 1.21 13.21 -0.02
N VAL A 145 1.85 12.04 -0.04
CA VAL A 145 3.25 11.87 -0.40
C VAL A 145 3.34 11.02 -1.67
N LYS A 146 3.87 11.62 -2.75
CA LYS A 146 4.07 10.94 -4.02
C LYS A 146 5.54 10.57 -4.16
N CYS A 147 5.80 9.32 -4.49
CA CYS A 147 7.12 8.76 -4.73
C CYS A 147 7.23 8.31 -6.19
N LYS A 148 8.10 8.96 -6.97
CA LYS A 148 8.25 8.62 -8.40
C LYS A 148 9.03 7.34 -8.65
N ASN A 149 10.02 7.04 -7.80
CA ASN A 149 10.85 5.86 -7.91
C ASN A 149 10.81 5.14 -6.55
N PRO A 150 9.72 4.41 -6.24
CA PRO A 150 9.62 3.68 -4.99
C PRO A 150 10.59 2.49 -4.97
N ASP A 151 10.93 2.01 -3.77
CA ASP A 151 11.61 0.72 -3.63
C ASP A 151 10.66 -0.40 -4.09
N SER A 152 10.88 -0.88 -5.32
CA SER A 152 10.06 -1.93 -5.91
C SER A 152 10.10 -3.22 -5.11
N ASN A 153 11.25 -3.58 -4.51
CA ASN A 153 11.35 -4.81 -3.72
C ASN A 153 10.49 -4.73 -2.45
N ALA A 154 10.52 -3.58 -1.77
CA ALA A 154 9.67 -3.35 -0.62
C ALA A 154 8.17 -3.42 -0.99
N LEU A 155 7.76 -2.82 -2.10
CA LEU A 155 6.37 -2.86 -2.56
C LEU A 155 5.94 -4.26 -3.02
N PHE A 156 6.80 -5.01 -3.72
CA PHE A 156 6.50 -6.40 -4.09
C PHE A 156 6.38 -7.32 -2.88
N SER A 157 7.16 -7.10 -1.82
CA SER A 157 7.04 -7.88 -0.59
C SER A 157 5.66 -7.76 0.06
N LEU A 158 4.98 -6.63 -0.14
CA LEU A 158 3.62 -6.39 0.35
C LEU A 158 2.54 -7.13 -0.45
N LEU A 159 2.81 -7.50 -1.70
CA LEU A 159 1.88 -8.27 -2.53
C LEU A 159 1.90 -9.77 -2.18
N GLY A 160 3.00 -10.23 -1.58
CA GLY A 160 3.22 -11.65 -1.30
C GLY A 160 3.52 -12.47 -2.57
N ASP A 161 4.10 -13.65 -2.39
CA ASP A 161 4.49 -14.51 -3.52
C ASP A 161 3.28 -15.14 -4.24
N ASP A 162 2.13 -15.23 -3.60
CA ASP A 162 0.90 -15.75 -4.19
C ASP A 162 0.34 -14.87 -5.31
N ILE A 163 0.75 -13.59 -5.38
CA ILE A 163 0.35 -12.69 -6.48
C ILE A 163 0.71 -13.26 -7.86
N TYR A 164 1.83 -13.96 -7.98
CA TYR A 164 2.23 -14.58 -9.25
C TYR A 164 1.25 -15.66 -9.68
N SER A 165 0.81 -16.51 -8.76
CA SER A 165 -0.17 -17.55 -9.03
C SER A 165 -1.54 -16.95 -9.36
N ILE A 166 -1.97 -15.95 -8.61
CA ILE A 166 -3.25 -15.26 -8.79
C ILE A 166 -3.28 -14.54 -10.14
N ALA A 167 -2.16 -13.91 -10.53
CA ALA A 167 -2.00 -13.20 -11.81
C ALA A 167 -1.68 -14.12 -13.01
N TYR A 168 -1.65 -15.44 -12.80
CA TYR A 168 -1.27 -16.43 -13.81
C TYR A 168 0.13 -16.27 -14.39
N ILE A 169 1.07 -15.73 -13.60
CA ILE A 169 2.49 -15.64 -13.94
C ILE A 169 3.14 -16.99 -13.63
N ASN A 170 3.59 -17.69 -14.67
CA ASN A 170 4.16 -19.03 -14.51
C ASN A 170 5.64 -18.98 -14.15
N VAL A 171 6.42 -18.13 -14.82
CA VAL A 171 7.87 -17.98 -14.61
C VAL A 171 8.20 -16.51 -14.45
N PRO A 172 8.11 -15.97 -13.21
CA PRO A 172 8.29 -14.55 -12.97
C PRO A 172 9.72 -14.07 -13.29
N ARG A 173 9.83 -13.02 -14.10
CA ARG A 173 11.08 -12.34 -14.43
C ARG A 173 11.35 -11.24 -13.41
N LYS A 174 11.73 -11.64 -12.19
CA LYS A 174 11.98 -10.71 -11.06
C LYS A 174 13.03 -9.63 -11.38
N ASP A 175 13.93 -9.89 -12.33
CA ASP A 175 14.93 -8.95 -12.84
C ASP A 175 14.35 -7.79 -13.68
N LYS A 176 13.15 -7.94 -14.19
CA LYS A 176 12.44 -6.92 -14.98
C LYS A 176 11.31 -6.23 -14.23
N MET A 177 10.86 -6.80 -13.11
CA MET A 177 9.72 -6.27 -12.36
C MET A 177 10.05 -4.95 -11.68
N TYR A 178 9.11 -4.02 -11.72
CA TYR A 178 9.23 -2.74 -11.05
C TYR A 178 7.88 -2.20 -10.60
N CYS A 179 7.92 -1.22 -9.68
CA CYS A 179 6.75 -0.47 -9.26
C CYS A 179 6.97 1.00 -9.54
N GLU A 180 5.89 1.71 -9.84
CA GLU A 180 5.90 3.14 -10.09
C GLU A 180 4.69 3.83 -9.47
N ASP A 181 4.73 5.18 -9.50
CA ASP A 181 3.65 6.06 -9.10
C ASP A 181 3.08 5.79 -7.69
N ALA A 182 3.96 5.43 -6.74
CA ALA A 182 3.52 5.19 -5.38
C ALA A 182 3.01 6.49 -4.73
N VAL A 183 1.78 6.44 -4.24
CA VAL A 183 1.11 7.54 -3.55
C VAL A 183 0.69 7.05 -2.17
N PHE A 184 1.23 7.71 -1.14
CA PHE A 184 0.87 7.47 0.26
C PHE A 184 -0.02 8.61 0.74
N THR A 185 -1.05 8.29 1.50
CA THR A 185 -1.81 9.31 2.22
C THR A 185 -1.85 9.01 3.70
N TYR A 186 -1.85 10.06 4.53
CA TYR A 186 -1.87 9.92 5.99
C TYR A 186 -2.77 10.99 6.59
N ARG A 187 -3.59 10.58 7.55
CA ARG A 187 -4.27 11.49 8.46
C ARG A 187 -3.72 11.28 9.86
N ILE A 188 -3.25 12.36 10.47
CA ILE A 188 -2.74 12.34 11.84
C ILE A 188 -3.81 12.92 12.76
N LYS A 189 -4.16 12.18 13.80
CA LYS A 189 -5.07 12.61 14.85
C LYS A 189 -4.45 12.28 16.20
N ASP A 190 -4.42 13.27 17.10
CA ASP A 190 -3.87 13.14 18.45
C ASP A 190 -2.42 12.57 18.49
N GLY A 191 -1.61 12.91 17.46
CA GLY A 191 -0.22 12.48 17.33
C GLY A 191 -0.01 11.08 16.75
N ALA A 192 -1.07 10.35 16.39
CA ALA A 192 -1.01 9.03 15.77
C ALA A 192 -1.65 9.03 14.38
N ILE A 193 -1.31 8.05 13.54
CA ILE A 193 -1.93 7.87 12.23
C ILE A 193 -3.33 7.29 12.42
N SER A 194 -4.38 8.05 12.08
CA SER A 194 -5.76 7.56 12.10
C SER A 194 -6.20 6.88 10.81
N ASP A 195 -5.69 7.36 9.68
CA ASP A 195 -5.99 6.80 8.36
C ASP A 195 -4.72 6.78 7.51
N TYR A 196 -4.56 5.72 6.76
CA TYR A 196 -3.43 5.47 5.87
C TYR A 196 -3.92 4.88 4.56
N SER A 197 -3.37 5.33 3.44
CA SER A 197 -3.51 4.60 2.19
C SER A 197 -2.20 4.55 1.42
N LEU A 198 -2.06 3.50 0.62
CA LEU A 198 -0.99 3.32 -0.33
C LEU A 198 -1.58 2.86 -1.65
N ALA A 199 -1.27 3.57 -2.73
CA ALA A 199 -1.60 3.16 -4.08
C ALA A 199 -0.35 3.18 -4.95
N PHE A 200 -0.18 2.20 -5.83
CA PHE A 200 0.93 2.13 -6.78
C PHE A 200 0.59 1.24 -7.96
N THR A 201 1.38 1.36 -9.03
CA THR A 201 1.34 0.47 -10.18
C THR A 201 2.48 -0.54 -10.08
N ALA A 202 2.18 -1.83 -10.21
CA ALA A 202 3.15 -2.91 -10.25
C ALA A 202 3.20 -3.53 -11.65
N HIS A 203 4.40 -3.63 -12.21
CA HIS A 203 4.68 -4.25 -13.50
C HIS A 203 5.31 -5.61 -13.28
N LEU A 204 4.56 -6.66 -13.62
CA LEU A 204 4.99 -8.04 -13.55
C LEU A 204 5.35 -8.54 -14.94
N PHE A 205 6.36 -9.39 -15.02
CA PHE A 205 6.79 -9.99 -16.28
C PHE A 205 6.82 -11.51 -16.19
N ASP A 206 6.24 -12.17 -17.18
CA ASP A 206 6.31 -13.61 -17.33
C ASP A 206 7.26 -14.00 -18.46
N THR A 207 7.93 -15.12 -18.34
CA THR A 207 8.67 -15.72 -19.46
C THR A 207 7.68 -16.35 -20.43
N PRO A 208 7.72 -16.01 -21.72
CA PRO A 208 6.81 -16.63 -22.67
C PRO A 208 7.00 -18.16 -22.70
N PRO A 209 5.92 -18.91 -22.89
CA PRO A 209 6.00 -20.37 -22.94
C PRO A 209 6.90 -20.79 -24.09
N TYR A 210 7.82 -21.73 -23.82
CA TYR A 210 8.67 -22.32 -24.87
C TYR A 210 7.81 -23.01 -25.93
N VAL A 211 7.91 -22.55 -27.17
CA VAL A 211 7.25 -23.19 -28.32
C VAL A 211 8.35 -23.83 -29.20
N PRO A 212 8.41 -25.17 -29.33
CA PRO A 212 9.43 -25.82 -30.17
C PRO A 212 9.43 -25.30 -31.60
N GLY A 213 10.61 -24.84 -32.09
CA GLY A 213 10.77 -24.36 -33.47
C GLY A 213 10.38 -22.90 -33.70
N LYS A 214 10.04 -22.14 -32.66
CA LYS A 214 9.95 -20.68 -32.74
C LYS A 214 11.09 -20.06 -31.92
N ASP A 215 11.64 -18.97 -32.43
CA ASP A 215 12.54 -18.13 -31.62
C ASP A 215 11.76 -17.67 -30.39
N VAL A 216 12.36 -17.80 -29.21
CA VAL A 216 11.75 -17.32 -27.96
C VAL A 216 11.71 -15.81 -28.07
N ASP A 217 10.52 -15.25 -28.02
CA ASP A 217 10.37 -13.80 -27.86
C ASP A 217 10.86 -13.41 -26.45
N GLU A 218 12.09 -12.88 -26.40
CA GLU A 218 12.73 -12.48 -25.14
C GLU A 218 12.04 -11.28 -24.48
N SER A 219 11.10 -10.61 -25.16
CA SER A 219 10.39 -9.44 -24.59
C SER A 219 9.55 -9.83 -23.37
N GLY A 220 9.05 -11.08 -23.32
CA GLY A 220 8.17 -11.52 -22.26
C GLY A 220 6.77 -10.91 -22.37
N TYR A 221 5.90 -11.34 -21.50
CA TYR A 221 4.56 -10.76 -21.31
C TYR A 221 4.57 -9.86 -20.09
N GLU A 222 4.23 -8.59 -20.27
CA GLU A 222 4.08 -7.61 -19.19
C GLU A 222 2.62 -7.58 -18.74
N LEU A 223 2.43 -7.62 -17.42
CA LEU A 223 1.14 -7.44 -16.77
C LEU A 223 1.23 -6.26 -15.83
N GLU A 224 0.37 -5.28 -16.03
CA GLU A 224 0.23 -4.11 -15.17
C GLU A 224 -0.89 -4.35 -14.16
N LEU A 225 -0.59 -4.11 -12.88
CA LEU A 225 -1.53 -4.21 -11.79
C LEU A 225 -1.63 -2.87 -11.05
N PHE A 226 -2.85 -2.35 -10.88
CA PHE A 226 -3.13 -1.26 -9.96
C PHE A 226 -3.41 -1.82 -8.56
N VAL A 227 -2.64 -1.37 -7.60
CA VAL A 227 -2.68 -1.81 -6.22
C VAL A 227 -3.11 -0.66 -5.34
N GLU A 228 -4.07 -0.89 -4.47
CA GLU A 228 -4.59 0.09 -3.52
C GLU A 228 -4.87 -0.56 -2.17
N PHE A 229 -4.32 0.04 -1.10
CA PHE A 229 -4.57 -0.32 0.28
C PHE A 229 -5.12 0.88 1.04
N ASN A 230 -6.14 0.66 1.86
CA ASN A 230 -6.68 1.66 2.75
C ASN A 230 -6.83 1.05 4.14
N VAL A 231 -6.39 1.78 5.17
CA VAL A 231 -6.44 1.34 6.57
C VAL A 231 -6.93 2.49 7.44
N SER A 232 -7.84 2.18 8.35
CA SER A 232 -8.27 3.10 9.41
C SER A 232 -7.93 2.50 10.76
N TYR A 233 -7.21 3.25 11.60
CA TYR A 233 -6.78 2.85 12.93
C TYR A 233 -7.65 3.50 14.01
N ARG A 234 -7.83 2.76 15.10
CA ARG A 234 -8.40 3.22 16.38
C ARG A 234 -7.46 2.79 17.49
N TYR A 235 -7.12 3.71 18.35
CA TYR A 235 -6.22 3.53 19.47
C TYR A 235 -6.95 3.70 20.80
#